data_73d2a9f097b2e0fea56bea4533893be0
#
_entry.id   73d2a9f097b2e0fea56bea4533893be0
#
_cell.length_a   1.000
_cell.length_b   1.000
_cell.length_c   1.000
_cell.angle_alpha   90.00
_cell.angle_beta   90.00
_cell.angle_gamma   90.00
#
_symmetry.space_group_name_H-M   'P 1'
#
loop_
_entity.id
_entity.type
_entity.pdbx_description
1 polymer ?
#
loop_
_entity_poly.entity_id
_entity_poly.type
_entity_poly.pdbx_seq_one_letter_code
_entity_poly.pdbx_strand_id
1 'polypeptide(L)'
;MRNTFGTLFTLTTFGESHGEAIGGVVDGMPAGIDIDQEFIQNELSRRRPGQSHITTQRNEQDQVELLSGVFEGKSTGCPIGFIVRNTNQRSADYDNLRDLYRPSHADYTYAAKYGIRDYRGGGRSSARITISRCVGGALAKLALRQLGVSINAYTSQVGDVALDRDYTKYDFAETERNPVRCPDPIAAQRMEQLISEVKTEGDTIGGVVTCVVKNCPKGIGEPEFGKLHAMLGAAMLSINAAKGFEYGDGFSCATSRGSRQNDAFVADGGNIHTSTNHSGGIQGGISNGEDIYFRTAFKPTATILQEQKTVDSTGNSATLKAHGRHDPCVVPRAVPIVEAMAAMVILDYIMLNKHTFL
;
A
#
# COMPACT_ATOMS: atom_id res chain seq x y z
N MET A 1 -5.44 2.07 21.12
CA MET A 1 -4.98 1.31 19.93
C MET A 1 -5.78 1.77 18.72
N ARG A 2 -5.13 2.03 17.60
CA ARG A 2 -5.83 2.44 16.38
C ARG A 2 -5.93 1.25 15.42
N ASN A 3 -7.13 0.69 15.27
CA ASN A 3 -7.46 -0.31 14.25
C ASN A 3 -8.40 0.26 13.17
N THR A 4 -8.69 1.56 13.25
CA THR A 4 -9.52 2.33 12.32
C THR A 4 -8.66 3.38 11.63
N PHE A 5 -8.84 3.51 10.32
CA PHE A 5 -8.21 4.50 9.44
C PHE A 5 -9.32 5.32 8.76
N GLY A 6 -9.09 6.60 8.50
CA GLY A 6 -10.04 7.54 7.89
C GLY A 6 -10.81 8.36 8.91
N THR A 7 -11.62 9.31 8.42
CA THR A 7 -12.43 10.24 9.22
C THR A 7 -13.92 10.08 8.91
N LEU A 8 -14.34 10.29 7.67
CA LEU A 8 -15.72 10.06 7.19
C LEU A 8 -15.80 8.70 6.46
N PHE A 9 -14.88 8.43 5.53
CA PHE A 9 -14.72 7.11 4.97
C PHE A 9 -13.72 6.33 5.82
N THR A 10 -14.21 5.42 6.63
CA THR A 10 -13.38 4.71 7.60
C THR A 10 -13.28 3.22 7.30
N LEU A 11 -12.11 2.65 7.63
CA LEU A 11 -11.88 1.22 7.62
C LEU A 11 -11.40 0.77 9.01
N THR A 12 -12.21 -0.04 9.69
CA THR A 12 -11.80 -0.75 10.90
C THR A 12 -11.41 -2.18 10.55
N THR A 13 -10.22 -2.63 10.96
CA THR A 13 -9.70 -3.97 10.60
C THR A 13 -9.55 -4.87 11.80
N PHE A 14 -9.77 -6.18 11.61
CA PHE A 14 -9.54 -7.24 12.60
C PHE A 14 -8.91 -8.48 11.97
N GLY A 15 -8.54 -9.43 12.80
CA GLY A 15 -7.92 -10.71 12.41
C GLY A 15 -6.39 -10.68 12.32
N GLU A 16 -5.79 -11.83 12.32
CA GLU A 16 -4.35 -12.09 12.32
C GLU A 16 -3.98 -13.06 11.20
N SER A 17 -2.68 -13.10 10.85
CA SER A 17 -2.16 -13.92 9.74
C SER A 17 -2.40 -15.43 9.90
N HIS A 18 -2.54 -15.92 11.14
CA HIS A 18 -2.78 -17.32 11.50
C HIS A 18 -4.07 -17.50 12.33
N GLY A 19 -4.94 -16.47 12.41
CA GLY A 19 -6.30 -16.60 12.88
C GLY A 19 -7.23 -17.26 11.86
N GLU A 20 -8.50 -17.38 12.17
CA GLU A 20 -9.50 -18.00 11.28
C GLU A 20 -9.78 -17.17 10.04
N ALA A 21 -9.81 -15.84 10.19
CA ALA A 21 -10.10 -14.90 9.12
C ALA A 21 -9.40 -13.55 9.35
N ILE A 22 -9.32 -12.79 8.28
CA ILE A 22 -9.03 -11.35 8.29
C ILE A 22 -10.25 -10.65 7.75
N GLY A 23 -10.65 -9.55 8.38
CA GLY A 23 -11.81 -8.82 7.93
C GLY A 23 -11.74 -7.35 8.28
N GLY A 24 -12.83 -6.68 8.01
CA GLY A 24 -13.00 -5.27 8.34
C GLY A 24 -14.43 -4.82 8.20
N VAL A 25 -14.65 -3.59 8.65
CA VAL A 25 -15.86 -2.83 8.43
C VAL A 25 -15.47 -1.52 7.77
N VAL A 26 -16.03 -1.27 6.60
CA VAL A 26 -16.00 0.05 5.95
C VAL A 26 -17.25 0.80 6.36
N ASP A 27 -17.08 1.97 6.93
CA ASP A 27 -18.18 2.89 7.26
C ASP A 27 -18.03 4.20 6.50
N GLY A 28 -19.14 4.91 6.27
CA GLY A 28 -19.15 6.15 5.49
C GLY A 28 -19.10 5.95 3.97
N MET A 29 -19.31 4.72 3.46
CA MET A 29 -19.46 4.52 2.02
C MET A 29 -20.71 5.23 1.53
N PRO A 30 -20.62 6.14 0.53
CA PRO A 30 -21.81 6.81 -0.02
C PRO A 30 -22.84 5.79 -0.53
N ALA A 31 -24.13 6.08 -0.31
CA ALA A 31 -25.22 5.22 -0.81
C ALA A 31 -25.33 5.28 -2.35
N GLY A 32 -25.79 4.19 -2.95
CA GLY A 32 -26.09 4.13 -4.38
C GLY A 32 -24.90 3.85 -5.29
N ILE A 33 -23.71 3.59 -4.73
CA ILE A 33 -22.54 3.20 -5.51
C ILE A 33 -22.71 1.75 -5.96
N ASP A 34 -22.50 1.49 -7.25
CA ASP A 34 -22.48 0.14 -7.80
C ASP A 34 -21.31 -0.67 -7.22
N ILE A 35 -21.64 -1.78 -6.55
CA ILE A 35 -20.66 -2.65 -5.90
C ILE A 35 -20.30 -3.80 -6.86
N ASP A 36 -19.25 -3.57 -7.63
CA ASP A 36 -18.66 -4.56 -8.52
C ASP A 36 -17.81 -5.54 -7.70
N GLN A 37 -18.40 -6.70 -7.38
CA GLN A 37 -17.72 -7.74 -6.59
C GLN A 37 -16.53 -8.36 -7.33
N GLU A 38 -16.61 -8.46 -8.66
CA GLU A 38 -15.51 -8.97 -9.47
C GLU A 38 -14.31 -8.02 -9.42
N PHE A 39 -14.57 -6.72 -9.52
CA PHE A 39 -13.52 -5.71 -9.36
C PHE A 39 -12.86 -5.79 -7.97
N ILE A 40 -13.66 -5.89 -6.89
CA ILE A 40 -13.12 -6.02 -5.53
C ILE A 40 -12.24 -7.28 -5.42
N GLN A 41 -12.72 -8.41 -5.97
CA GLN A 41 -11.96 -9.65 -5.96
C GLN A 41 -10.67 -9.55 -6.80
N ASN A 42 -10.70 -8.85 -7.93
CA ASN A 42 -9.53 -8.63 -8.77
C ASN A 42 -8.47 -7.78 -8.07
N GLU A 43 -8.87 -6.68 -7.40
CA GLU A 43 -7.97 -5.87 -6.58
C GLU A 43 -7.30 -6.70 -5.47
N LEU A 44 -8.07 -7.58 -4.85
CA LEU A 44 -7.56 -8.50 -3.84
C LEU A 44 -6.60 -9.54 -4.43
N SER A 45 -6.91 -10.05 -5.62
CA SER A 45 -6.10 -11.01 -6.34
C SER A 45 -4.74 -10.44 -6.74
N ARG A 46 -4.67 -9.14 -7.09
CA ARG A 46 -3.40 -8.43 -7.35
C ARG A 46 -2.47 -8.43 -6.14
N ARG A 47 -3.00 -8.45 -4.90
CA ARG A 47 -2.23 -8.48 -3.66
C ARG A 47 -1.81 -9.89 -3.22
N ARG A 48 -2.56 -10.93 -3.56
CA ARG A 48 -2.38 -12.29 -3.03
C ARG A 48 -0.94 -12.81 -3.21
N PRO A 49 -0.49 -13.76 -2.36
CA PRO A 49 0.78 -14.46 -2.56
C PRO A 49 0.70 -15.46 -3.73
N GLY A 50 1.85 -15.93 -4.19
CA GLY A 50 1.92 -17.06 -5.15
C GLY A 50 1.50 -16.71 -6.59
N GLN A 51 1.63 -15.47 -7.00
CA GLN A 51 1.21 -15.01 -8.33
C GLN A 51 2.24 -15.30 -9.44
N SER A 52 3.50 -15.46 -9.07
CA SER A 52 4.61 -15.65 -10.00
C SER A 52 5.78 -16.36 -9.35
N HIS A 53 6.76 -16.77 -10.15
CA HIS A 53 7.99 -17.41 -9.67
C HIS A 53 8.89 -16.49 -8.82
N ILE A 54 8.72 -15.16 -8.90
CA ILE A 54 9.44 -14.17 -8.07
C ILE A 54 8.73 -13.85 -6.74
N THR A 55 7.61 -14.50 -6.46
CA THR A 55 6.88 -14.32 -5.18
C THR A 55 6.98 -15.57 -4.30
N THR A 56 6.43 -15.50 -3.11
CA THR A 56 6.32 -16.64 -2.19
C THR A 56 5.51 -17.78 -2.81
N GLN A 57 5.85 -19.02 -2.47
CA GLN A 57 5.10 -20.23 -2.89
C GLN A 57 3.79 -20.45 -2.11
N ARG A 58 3.46 -19.58 -1.14
CA ARG A 58 2.16 -19.63 -0.47
C ARG A 58 1.07 -19.33 -1.50
N ASN A 59 0.04 -20.16 -1.54
CA ASN A 59 -1.10 -19.96 -2.44
C ASN A 59 -2.38 -19.83 -1.62
N GLU A 60 -3.04 -18.70 -1.71
CA GLU A 60 -4.33 -18.39 -1.08
C GLU A 60 -5.24 -17.77 -2.13
N GLN A 61 -6.48 -18.17 -2.17
CA GLN A 61 -7.44 -17.58 -3.12
C GLN A 61 -7.88 -16.18 -2.67
N ASP A 62 -7.80 -15.89 -1.36
CA ASP A 62 -8.19 -14.61 -0.75
C ASP A 62 -9.61 -14.18 -1.18
N GLN A 63 -10.56 -15.10 -1.16
CA GLN A 63 -11.93 -14.81 -1.56
C GLN A 63 -12.61 -13.93 -0.51
N VAL A 64 -13.17 -12.80 -0.94
CA VAL A 64 -13.87 -11.87 -0.06
C VAL A 64 -15.36 -12.23 0.02
N GLU A 65 -15.88 -12.24 1.24
CA GLU A 65 -17.29 -12.35 1.55
C GLU A 65 -17.79 -11.00 2.09
N LEU A 66 -18.72 -10.34 1.38
CA LEU A 66 -19.41 -9.14 1.87
C LEU A 66 -20.61 -9.58 2.71
N LEU A 67 -20.70 -9.08 3.94
CA LEU A 67 -21.67 -9.54 4.94
C LEU A 67 -22.84 -8.55 5.15
N SER A 68 -22.65 -7.27 4.79
CA SER A 68 -23.63 -6.20 5.01
C SER A 68 -23.38 -5.00 4.12
N GLY A 69 -24.28 -4.02 4.14
CA GLY A 69 -24.10 -2.71 3.50
C GLY A 69 -24.32 -2.70 1.99
N VAL A 70 -24.78 -3.82 1.39
CA VAL A 70 -25.06 -3.94 -0.04
C VAL A 70 -26.46 -4.50 -0.25
N PHE A 71 -27.23 -3.87 -1.12
CA PHE A 71 -28.57 -4.31 -1.53
C PHE A 71 -28.72 -4.12 -3.04
N GLU A 72 -29.17 -5.15 -3.75
CA GLU A 72 -29.33 -5.17 -5.22
C GLU A 72 -28.08 -4.64 -5.97
N GLY A 73 -26.89 -5.03 -5.50
CA GLY A 73 -25.62 -4.64 -6.11
C GLY A 73 -25.17 -3.19 -5.82
N LYS A 74 -25.87 -2.46 -4.94
CA LYS A 74 -25.53 -1.07 -4.59
C LYS A 74 -25.23 -0.94 -3.10
N SER A 75 -24.34 0.00 -2.76
CA SER A 75 -24.10 0.40 -1.38
C SER A 75 -25.35 1.05 -0.78
N THR A 76 -25.65 0.71 0.47
CA THR A 76 -26.84 1.24 1.18
C THR A 76 -26.56 2.49 2.00
N GLY A 77 -25.30 2.90 2.15
CA GLY A 77 -24.88 3.93 3.09
C GLY A 77 -24.67 3.40 4.52
N CYS A 78 -25.03 2.13 4.77
CA CYS A 78 -24.74 1.45 6.04
C CYS A 78 -23.36 0.80 6.01
N PRO A 79 -22.80 0.41 7.18
CA PRO A 79 -21.49 -0.22 7.24
C PRO A 79 -21.38 -1.50 6.40
N ILE A 80 -20.33 -1.60 5.60
CA ILE A 80 -20.01 -2.78 4.79
C ILE A 80 -19.05 -3.65 5.59
N GLY A 81 -19.59 -4.72 6.20
CA GLY A 81 -18.79 -5.76 6.84
C GLY A 81 -18.28 -6.77 5.82
N PHE A 82 -17.03 -7.21 5.97
CA PHE A 82 -16.45 -8.24 5.11
C PHE A 82 -15.44 -9.13 5.83
N ILE A 83 -15.27 -10.34 5.32
CA ILE A 83 -14.25 -11.29 5.79
C ILE A 83 -13.54 -11.96 4.61
N VAL A 84 -12.30 -12.39 4.85
CA VAL A 84 -11.52 -13.30 4.02
C VAL A 84 -10.95 -14.40 4.91
N ARG A 85 -11.31 -15.66 4.63
CA ARG A 85 -10.88 -16.80 5.44
C ARG A 85 -9.44 -17.18 5.18
N ASN A 86 -8.71 -17.56 6.23
CA ASN A 86 -7.39 -18.15 6.12
C ASN A 86 -7.52 -19.65 5.85
N THR A 87 -6.98 -20.14 4.73
CA THR A 87 -7.14 -21.54 4.30
C THR A 87 -5.84 -22.32 4.18
N ASN A 88 -4.68 -21.65 4.11
CA ASN A 88 -3.38 -22.29 3.85
C ASN A 88 -2.28 -21.83 4.84
N GLN A 89 -2.66 -21.61 6.09
CA GLN A 89 -1.72 -21.30 7.17
C GLN A 89 -1.01 -22.58 7.65
N ARG A 90 0.31 -22.48 7.88
CA ARG A 90 1.13 -23.59 8.44
C ARG A 90 1.81 -23.09 9.70
N SER A 91 1.17 -23.29 10.83
CA SER A 91 1.68 -22.80 12.13
C SER A 91 2.97 -23.50 12.56
N ALA A 92 3.16 -24.78 12.18
CA ALA A 92 4.36 -25.54 12.49
C ALA A 92 5.65 -24.96 11.84
N ASP A 93 5.54 -24.20 10.74
CA ASP A 93 6.69 -23.55 10.10
C ASP A 93 7.35 -22.47 11.01
N TYR A 94 6.75 -22.16 12.14
CA TYR A 94 7.19 -21.10 13.07
C TYR A 94 7.61 -21.61 14.45
N ASP A 95 7.62 -22.91 14.70
CA ASP A 95 7.92 -23.47 16.04
C ASP A 95 9.35 -23.14 16.50
N ASN A 96 10.32 -23.09 15.55
CA ASN A 96 11.70 -22.68 15.83
C ASN A 96 11.84 -21.18 16.15
N LEU A 97 10.77 -20.38 15.95
CA LEU A 97 10.75 -18.93 16.23
C LEU A 97 10.08 -18.60 17.56
N ARG A 98 9.61 -19.60 18.30
CA ARG A 98 8.84 -19.40 19.54
C ARG A 98 9.56 -18.49 20.52
N ASP A 99 10.81 -18.76 20.77
CA ASP A 99 11.63 -18.08 21.76
C ASP A 99 12.70 -17.17 21.17
N LEU A 100 12.71 -17.01 19.84
CA LEU A 100 13.70 -16.19 19.13
C LEU A 100 13.06 -14.92 18.57
N TYR A 101 13.85 -13.86 18.47
CA TYR A 101 13.47 -12.61 17.82
C TYR A 101 14.12 -12.50 16.45
N ARG A 102 13.34 -12.46 15.39
CA ARG A 102 13.86 -12.25 14.02
C ARG A 102 14.44 -10.83 13.89
N PRO A 103 15.66 -10.66 13.40
CA PRO A 103 16.24 -9.34 13.13
C PRO A 103 15.32 -8.50 12.25
N SER A 104 15.14 -7.22 12.61
CA SER A 104 14.28 -6.26 11.88
C SER A 104 12.80 -6.64 11.72
N HIS A 105 12.34 -7.71 12.40
CA HIS A 105 10.92 -8.08 12.49
C HIS A 105 10.25 -7.49 13.73
N ALA A 106 8.92 -7.51 13.79
CA ALA A 106 8.15 -6.97 14.90
C ALA A 106 8.13 -7.88 16.16
N ASP A 107 8.81 -9.00 16.17
CA ASP A 107 8.73 -10.00 17.24
C ASP A 107 9.05 -9.41 18.62
N TYR A 108 10.21 -8.75 18.75
CA TYR A 108 10.63 -8.11 19.99
C TYR A 108 9.69 -6.98 20.41
N THR A 109 9.33 -6.10 19.48
CA THR A 109 8.47 -4.94 19.78
C THR A 109 7.06 -5.35 20.18
N TYR A 110 6.54 -6.47 19.65
CA TYR A 110 5.29 -7.06 20.11
C TYR A 110 5.37 -7.59 21.53
N ALA A 111 6.40 -8.37 21.83
CA ALA A 111 6.64 -8.88 23.19
C ALA A 111 6.80 -7.74 24.20
N ALA A 112 7.58 -6.72 23.87
CA ALA A 112 7.80 -5.55 24.73
C ALA A 112 6.53 -4.72 24.96
N LYS A 113 5.66 -4.60 23.94
CA LYS A 113 4.44 -3.79 24.02
C LYS A 113 3.28 -4.50 24.74
N TYR A 114 3.06 -5.77 24.42
CA TYR A 114 1.87 -6.49 24.85
C TYR A 114 2.12 -7.54 25.92
N GLY A 115 3.39 -7.86 26.23
CA GLY A 115 3.78 -8.93 27.16
C GLY A 115 3.50 -10.34 26.65
N ILE A 116 2.77 -10.46 25.53
CA ILE A 116 2.43 -11.73 24.86
C ILE A 116 2.60 -11.60 23.35
N ARG A 117 3.08 -12.65 22.73
CA ARG A 117 3.24 -12.74 21.28
C ARG A 117 2.72 -14.08 20.77
N ASP A 118 1.85 -14.07 19.77
CA ASP A 118 1.61 -15.26 18.97
C ASP A 118 2.79 -15.42 17.99
N TYR A 119 3.64 -16.43 18.22
CA TYR A 119 4.83 -16.69 17.44
C TYR A 119 4.51 -17.28 16.05
N ARG A 120 3.27 -17.75 15.83
CA ARG A 120 2.80 -18.36 14.59
C ARG A 120 2.64 -17.31 13.50
N GLY A 121 3.75 -16.81 12.96
CA GLY A 121 3.79 -15.76 11.93
C GLY A 121 3.96 -14.36 12.47
N GLY A 122 3.42 -13.36 11.80
CA GLY A 122 3.55 -11.94 12.15
C GLY A 122 2.31 -11.32 12.80
N GLY A 123 1.25 -12.09 13.04
CA GLY A 123 -0.01 -11.58 13.60
C GLY A 123 -0.52 -10.37 12.81
N ARG A 124 -0.82 -9.26 13.53
CA ARG A 124 -1.24 -7.98 12.95
C ARG A 124 -0.10 -7.22 12.25
N SER A 125 1.16 -7.56 12.48
CA SER A 125 2.30 -6.99 11.75
C SER A 125 2.60 -7.70 10.43
N SER A 126 1.89 -8.78 10.11
CA SER A 126 2.03 -9.51 8.86
C SER A 126 1.51 -8.72 7.65
N ALA A 127 2.19 -8.86 6.49
CA ALA A 127 1.67 -8.34 5.23
C ALA A 127 0.29 -8.92 4.85
N ARG A 128 -0.14 -10.03 5.47
CA ARG A 128 -1.46 -10.61 5.21
C ARG A 128 -2.62 -9.69 5.61
N ILE A 129 -2.46 -8.88 6.66
CA ILE A 129 -3.52 -7.94 7.08
C ILE A 129 -3.85 -6.88 6.02
N THR A 130 -2.99 -6.67 5.03
CA THR A 130 -3.24 -5.74 3.93
C THR A 130 -4.42 -6.16 3.04
N ILE A 131 -4.92 -7.40 3.18
CA ILE A 131 -6.20 -7.85 2.62
C ILE A 131 -7.31 -6.83 2.88
N SER A 132 -7.52 -6.47 4.15
CA SER A 132 -8.59 -5.53 4.53
C SER A 132 -8.38 -4.15 3.90
N ARG A 133 -7.12 -3.71 3.74
CA ARG A 133 -6.81 -2.44 3.07
C ARG A 133 -7.17 -2.47 1.58
N CYS A 134 -6.89 -3.59 0.89
CA CYS A 134 -7.25 -3.76 -0.51
C CYS A 134 -8.77 -3.78 -0.72
N VAL A 135 -9.54 -4.43 0.17
CA VAL A 135 -11.01 -4.39 0.11
C VAL A 135 -11.53 -2.98 0.34
N GLY A 136 -11.09 -2.30 1.41
CA GLY A 136 -11.49 -0.91 1.68
C GLY A 136 -11.11 0.04 0.54
N GLY A 137 -9.91 -0.13 -0.02
CA GLY A 137 -9.43 0.65 -1.16
C GLY A 137 -10.19 0.35 -2.45
N ALA A 138 -10.59 -0.89 -2.71
CA ALA A 138 -11.43 -1.26 -3.85
C ALA A 138 -12.80 -0.58 -3.77
N LEU A 139 -13.44 -0.60 -2.59
CA LEU A 139 -14.68 0.14 -2.34
C LEU A 139 -14.51 1.64 -2.57
N ALA A 140 -13.41 2.24 -2.06
CA ALA A 140 -13.10 3.64 -2.30
C ALA A 140 -12.90 3.95 -3.79
N LYS A 141 -12.18 3.09 -4.54
CA LYS A 141 -12.01 3.23 -6.00
C LYS A 141 -13.34 3.19 -6.76
N LEU A 142 -14.31 2.34 -6.35
CA LEU A 142 -15.64 2.31 -6.97
C LEU A 142 -16.37 3.65 -6.81
N ALA A 143 -16.29 4.29 -5.64
CA ALA A 143 -16.86 5.63 -5.44
C ALA A 143 -16.11 6.71 -6.24
N LEU A 144 -14.78 6.64 -6.27
CA LEU A 144 -13.93 7.61 -6.98
C LEU A 144 -14.11 7.55 -8.50
N ARG A 145 -14.40 6.39 -9.08
CA ARG A 145 -14.72 6.22 -10.51
C ARG A 145 -15.89 7.08 -10.95
N GLN A 146 -16.92 7.25 -10.10
CA GLN A 146 -18.05 8.11 -10.42
C GLN A 146 -17.68 9.59 -10.52
N LEU A 147 -16.54 9.98 -9.93
CA LEU A 147 -16.00 11.33 -9.99
C LEU A 147 -14.93 11.48 -11.08
N GLY A 148 -14.65 10.42 -11.86
CA GLY A 148 -13.60 10.39 -12.87
C GLY A 148 -12.18 10.35 -12.30
N VAL A 149 -12.02 10.17 -10.98
CA VAL A 149 -10.70 10.07 -10.34
C VAL A 149 -10.12 8.69 -10.55
N SER A 150 -8.89 8.61 -11.05
CA SER A 150 -8.15 7.34 -11.21
C SER A 150 -6.87 7.32 -10.38
N ILE A 151 -6.51 6.14 -9.90
CA ILE A 151 -5.33 5.91 -9.08
C ILE A 151 -4.57 4.73 -9.66
N ASN A 152 -3.33 4.98 -10.03
CA ASN A 152 -2.44 4.00 -10.62
C ASN A 152 -1.12 3.99 -9.86
N ALA A 153 -0.63 2.81 -9.51
CA ALA A 153 0.68 2.66 -8.93
C ALA A 153 1.48 1.60 -9.68
N TYR A 154 2.80 1.71 -9.61
CA TYR A 154 3.71 0.80 -10.27
C TYR A 154 5.03 0.68 -9.53
N THR A 155 5.72 -0.40 -9.75
CA THR A 155 7.10 -0.59 -9.28
C THR A 155 8.02 0.32 -10.08
N SER A 156 8.58 1.32 -9.42
CA SER A 156 9.51 2.26 -10.03
C SER A 156 10.98 1.96 -9.71
N GLN A 157 11.24 1.09 -8.73
CA GLN A 157 12.60 0.68 -8.39
C GLN A 157 12.62 -0.68 -7.68
N VAL A 158 13.60 -1.52 -7.99
CA VAL A 158 14.00 -2.70 -7.22
C VAL A 158 15.52 -2.67 -7.08
N GLY A 159 16.02 -2.64 -5.84
CA GLY A 159 17.45 -2.47 -5.59
C GLY A 159 18.00 -1.21 -6.26
N ASP A 160 18.98 -1.40 -7.14
CA ASP A 160 19.63 -0.34 -7.93
C ASP A 160 18.99 -0.14 -9.32
N VAL A 161 18.09 -1.02 -9.75
CA VAL A 161 17.35 -0.88 -11.01
C VAL A 161 16.18 0.08 -10.80
N ALA A 162 16.30 1.31 -11.29
CA ALA A 162 15.30 2.35 -11.14
C ALA A 162 14.83 2.91 -12.49
N LEU A 163 13.58 3.32 -12.54
CA LEU A 163 12.99 4.08 -13.64
C LEU A 163 13.36 5.57 -13.55
N ASP A 164 13.16 6.29 -14.67
CA ASP A 164 13.11 7.74 -14.64
C ASP A 164 11.98 8.21 -13.68
N ARG A 165 12.21 9.33 -13.01
CA ARG A 165 11.23 9.90 -12.06
C ARG A 165 10.03 10.53 -12.73
N ASP A 166 10.14 10.90 -13.98
CA ASP A 166 9.07 11.48 -14.78
C ASP A 166 8.04 10.40 -15.15
N TYR A 167 6.97 10.34 -14.36
CA TYR A 167 5.88 9.38 -14.52
C TYR A 167 5.12 9.55 -15.84
N THR A 168 5.19 10.70 -16.49
CA THR A 168 4.48 10.98 -17.74
C THR A 168 5.02 10.18 -18.92
N LYS A 169 6.22 9.61 -18.78
CA LYS A 169 6.86 8.76 -19.78
C LYS A 169 6.27 7.36 -19.88
N TYR A 170 5.41 6.96 -18.93
CA TYR A 170 4.97 5.57 -18.80
C TYR A 170 3.49 5.41 -19.09
N ASP A 171 3.16 4.36 -19.85
CA ASP A 171 1.79 3.87 -19.99
C ASP A 171 1.45 2.93 -18.81
N PHE A 172 0.53 3.34 -17.95
CA PHE A 172 0.16 2.54 -16.78
C PHE A 172 -0.58 1.25 -17.14
N ALA A 173 -1.11 1.11 -18.37
CA ALA A 173 -1.70 -0.15 -18.84
C ALA A 173 -0.66 -1.28 -18.94
N GLU A 174 0.63 -0.94 -19.09
CA GLU A 174 1.71 -1.92 -19.12
C GLU A 174 2.04 -2.53 -17.75
N THR A 175 1.61 -1.86 -16.66
CA THR A 175 1.96 -2.25 -15.28
C THR A 175 1.59 -3.69 -14.95
N GLU A 176 0.41 -4.14 -15.34
CA GLU A 176 -0.06 -5.51 -15.03
C GLU A 176 0.40 -6.58 -16.03
N ARG A 177 1.18 -6.22 -17.08
CA ARG A 177 1.65 -7.17 -18.10
C ARG A 177 2.89 -7.97 -17.70
N ASN A 178 3.48 -7.65 -16.55
CA ASN A 178 4.64 -8.36 -16.05
C ASN A 178 4.56 -8.60 -14.53
N PRO A 179 5.26 -9.61 -14.00
CA PRO A 179 5.14 -9.99 -12.59
C PRO A 179 5.72 -8.96 -11.60
N VAL A 180 6.57 -8.05 -12.09
CA VAL A 180 7.17 -6.98 -11.27
C VAL A 180 6.22 -5.79 -11.12
N ARG A 181 5.22 -5.65 -12.01
CA ARG A 181 4.34 -4.47 -12.11
C ARG A 181 5.11 -3.18 -12.39
N CYS A 182 5.97 -3.24 -13.37
CA CYS A 182 6.76 -2.13 -13.88
C CYS A 182 6.26 -1.74 -15.27
N PRO A 183 5.96 -0.46 -15.56
CA PRO A 183 5.42 -0.05 -16.85
C PRO A 183 6.45 0.00 -18.00
N ASP A 184 7.74 -0.12 -17.68
CA ASP A 184 8.82 -0.22 -18.66
C ASP A 184 9.24 -1.70 -18.81
N PRO A 185 9.05 -2.34 -19.98
CA PRO A 185 9.34 -3.76 -20.15
C PRO A 185 10.83 -4.13 -19.98
N ILE A 186 11.74 -3.22 -20.35
CA ILE A 186 13.18 -3.46 -20.25
C ILE A 186 13.61 -3.43 -18.79
N ALA A 187 13.16 -2.41 -18.06
CA ALA A 187 13.41 -2.31 -16.62
C ALA A 187 12.72 -3.46 -15.86
N ALA A 188 11.51 -3.85 -16.26
CA ALA A 188 10.78 -4.99 -15.67
C ALA A 188 11.61 -6.26 -15.76
N GLN A 189 12.18 -6.58 -16.91
CA GLN A 189 13.03 -7.76 -17.09
C GLN A 189 14.26 -7.72 -16.19
N ARG A 190 14.93 -6.58 -16.08
CA ARG A 190 16.11 -6.41 -15.21
C ARG A 190 15.75 -6.55 -13.73
N MET A 191 14.61 -5.97 -13.31
CA MET A 191 14.11 -6.10 -11.93
C MET A 191 13.74 -7.55 -11.60
N GLU A 192 13.11 -8.26 -12.53
CA GLU A 192 12.72 -9.66 -12.39
C GLU A 192 13.96 -10.57 -12.24
N GLN A 193 14.98 -10.32 -13.07
CA GLN A 193 16.26 -11.03 -12.98
C GLN A 193 16.91 -10.78 -11.61
N LEU A 194 17.03 -9.52 -11.16
CA LEU A 194 17.61 -9.16 -9.87
C LEU A 194 16.87 -9.83 -8.69
N ILE A 195 15.54 -9.86 -8.72
CA ILE A 195 14.75 -10.55 -7.68
C ILE A 195 15.05 -12.04 -7.68
N SER A 196 15.19 -12.65 -8.86
CA SER A 196 15.48 -14.08 -9.00
C SER A 196 16.89 -14.45 -8.50
N GLU A 197 17.88 -13.61 -8.77
CA GLU A 197 19.26 -13.74 -8.26
C GLU A 197 19.27 -13.68 -6.73
N VAL A 198 18.70 -12.63 -6.13
CA VAL A 198 18.61 -12.46 -4.68
C VAL A 198 17.85 -13.61 -4.01
N LYS A 199 16.78 -14.10 -4.65
CA LYS A 199 16.05 -15.28 -4.17
C LYS A 199 16.92 -16.53 -4.13
N THR A 200 17.76 -16.74 -5.15
CA THR A 200 18.67 -17.88 -5.23
C THR A 200 19.74 -17.81 -4.13
N GLU A 201 20.18 -16.61 -3.77
CA GLU A 201 21.11 -16.37 -2.66
C GLU A 201 20.47 -16.57 -1.27
N GLY A 202 19.15 -16.77 -1.21
CA GLY A 202 18.40 -16.89 0.03
C GLY A 202 18.26 -15.56 0.77
N ASP A 203 18.38 -14.44 0.06
CA ASP A 203 18.28 -13.08 0.58
C ASP A 203 16.99 -12.38 0.09
N THR A 204 16.84 -11.10 0.40
CA THR A 204 15.68 -10.28 0.05
C THR A 204 16.12 -8.88 -0.39
N ILE A 205 15.30 -8.24 -1.23
CA ILE A 205 15.59 -6.91 -1.75
C ILE A 205 14.38 -6.00 -1.61
N GLY A 206 14.65 -4.71 -1.39
CA GLY A 206 13.64 -3.66 -1.32
C GLY A 206 13.48 -2.92 -2.64
N GLY A 207 12.69 -1.85 -2.61
CA GLY A 207 12.49 -0.98 -3.76
C GLY A 207 11.46 0.11 -3.50
N VAL A 208 10.93 0.69 -4.56
CA VAL A 208 10.05 1.86 -4.51
C VAL A 208 8.81 1.61 -5.38
N VAL A 209 7.66 2.00 -4.85
CA VAL A 209 6.40 2.11 -5.59
C VAL A 209 6.10 3.59 -5.83
N THR A 210 5.87 3.96 -7.09
CA THR A 210 5.32 5.27 -7.46
C THR A 210 3.82 5.15 -7.66
N CYS A 211 3.07 6.14 -7.16
CA CYS A 211 1.63 6.23 -7.32
C CYS A 211 1.26 7.58 -7.92
N VAL A 212 0.30 7.57 -8.86
CA VAL A 212 -0.23 8.75 -9.53
C VAL A 212 -1.75 8.76 -9.41
N VAL A 213 -2.30 9.86 -8.89
CA VAL A 213 -3.74 10.12 -8.82
C VAL A 213 -4.07 11.16 -9.87
N LYS A 214 -4.91 10.80 -10.82
CA LYS A 214 -5.36 11.69 -11.90
C LYS A 214 -6.77 12.21 -11.64
N ASN A 215 -7.04 13.41 -12.14
CA ASN A 215 -8.35 14.07 -12.05
C ASN A 215 -8.81 14.30 -10.59
N CYS A 216 -7.87 14.46 -9.66
CA CYS A 216 -8.21 14.81 -8.29
C CYS A 216 -8.82 16.24 -8.27
N PRO A 217 -9.99 16.45 -7.66
CA PRO A 217 -10.58 17.78 -7.54
C PRO A 217 -9.62 18.78 -6.89
N LYS A 218 -9.69 20.05 -7.32
CA LYS A 218 -9.01 21.17 -6.64
C LYS A 218 -9.61 21.40 -5.26
N GLY A 219 -8.80 21.83 -4.32
CA GLY A 219 -9.29 22.34 -3.02
C GLY A 219 -9.50 21.27 -1.95
N ILE A 220 -9.08 20.01 -2.14
CA ILE A 220 -9.15 18.99 -1.08
C ILE A 220 -7.87 18.99 -0.24
N GLY A 221 -8.03 18.85 1.07
CA GLY A 221 -6.93 18.93 2.03
C GLY A 221 -7.02 20.16 2.91
N GLU A 222 -6.11 20.27 3.88
CA GLU A 222 -6.10 21.33 4.88
C GLU A 222 -4.77 22.09 4.88
N PRO A 223 -4.77 23.39 5.25
CA PRO A 223 -3.56 24.23 5.17
C PRO A 223 -2.59 24.02 6.33
N GLU A 224 -3.01 23.45 7.46
CA GLU A 224 -2.18 23.25 8.65
C GLU A 224 -2.16 21.78 9.07
N PHE A 225 -3.04 21.36 9.95
CA PHE A 225 -3.19 19.96 10.33
C PHE A 225 -4.11 19.23 9.34
N GLY A 226 -3.80 17.96 9.04
CA GLY A 226 -4.56 17.23 8.02
C GLY A 226 -4.19 17.63 6.59
N LYS A 227 -2.99 18.15 6.35
CA LYS A 227 -2.49 18.39 4.98
C LYS A 227 -2.59 17.12 4.15
N LEU A 228 -3.08 17.22 2.92
CA LEU A 228 -3.31 16.05 2.06
C LEU A 228 -2.06 15.18 1.91
N HIS A 229 -0.89 15.78 1.66
CA HIS A 229 0.37 15.04 1.57
C HIS A 229 0.78 14.39 2.90
N ALA A 230 0.46 15.02 4.04
CA ALA A 230 0.77 14.43 5.35
C ALA A 230 -0.09 13.19 5.62
N MET A 231 -1.36 13.22 5.21
CA MET A 231 -2.25 12.08 5.34
C MET A 231 -1.92 10.96 4.35
N LEU A 232 -1.54 11.28 3.10
CA LEU A 232 -0.97 10.32 2.16
C LEU A 232 0.31 9.68 2.75
N GLY A 233 1.21 10.47 3.30
CA GLY A 233 2.41 9.99 3.98
C GLY A 233 2.11 9.08 5.17
N ALA A 234 1.17 9.45 6.02
CA ALA A 234 0.73 8.63 7.15
C ALA A 234 0.10 7.30 6.68
N ALA A 235 -0.70 7.34 5.62
CA ALA A 235 -1.28 6.16 4.99
C ALA A 235 -0.19 5.20 4.47
N MET A 236 0.77 5.73 3.69
CA MET A 236 1.87 4.94 3.11
C MET A 236 2.80 4.37 4.16
N LEU A 237 3.22 5.18 5.14
CA LEU A 237 4.11 4.73 6.23
C LEU A 237 3.42 3.74 7.18
N SER A 238 2.10 3.63 7.16
CA SER A 238 1.35 2.60 7.86
C SER A 238 1.40 1.22 7.18
N ILE A 239 1.86 1.13 5.93
CA ILE A 239 2.00 -0.13 5.19
C ILE A 239 3.22 -0.89 5.74
N ASN A 240 3.07 -2.20 5.88
CA ASN A 240 4.16 -3.06 6.33
C ASN A 240 5.39 -2.90 5.42
N ALA A 241 6.58 -2.85 6.01
CA ALA A 241 7.87 -2.64 5.35
C ALA A 241 8.10 -1.25 4.73
N ALA A 242 7.12 -0.34 4.69
CA ALA A 242 7.35 1.03 4.25
C ALA A 242 8.34 1.75 5.17
N LYS A 243 9.29 2.51 4.58
CA LYS A 243 10.39 3.21 5.28
C LYS A 243 10.56 4.66 4.86
N GLY A 244 10.02 5.04 3.71
CA GLY A 244 10.12 6.39 3.21
C GLY A 244 8.89 6.76 2.40
N PHE A 245 8.61 8.05 2.38
CA PHE A 245 7.58 8.67 1.57
C PHE A 245 8.09 10.00 1.05
N GLU A 246 7.88 10.29 -0.21
CA GLU A 246 8.08 11.60 -0.82
C GLU A 246 7.00 11.87 -1.86
N TYR A 247 6.63 13.14 -2.06
CA TYR A 247 5.66 13.56 -3.06
C TYR A 247 6.24 14.69 -3.92
N GLY A 248 5.75 14.84 -5.15
CA GLY A 248 6.33 15.78 -6.09
C GLY A 248 7.81 15.45 -6.32
N ASP A 249 8.63 16.46 -6.37
CA ASP A 249 10.10 16.30 -6.49
C ASP A 249 10.75 15.69 -5.25
N GLY A 250 10.02 15.64 -4.11
CA GLY A 250 10.50 14.99 -2.89
C GLY A 250 11.83 15.54 -2.42
N PHE A 251 12.79 14.67 -2.06
CA PHE A 251 14.08 15.08 -1.56
C PHE A 251 14.95 15.84 -2.59
N SER A 252 14.69 15.71 -3.89
CA SER A 252 15.47 16.44 -4.90
C SER A 252 15.21 17.95 -4.87
N CYS A 253 14.09 18.41 -4.32
CA CYS A 253 13.81 19.82 -4.14
C CYS A 253 14.86 20.54 -3.24
N ALA A 254 15.50 19.82 -2.31
CA ALA A 254 16.48 20.40 -1.38
C ALA A 254 17.72 20.96 -2.08
N THR A 255 18.04 20.50 -3.29
CA THR A 255 19.15 20.99 -4.10
C THR A 255 18.71 21.97 -5.20
N SER A 256 17.39 22.19 -5.33
CA SER A 256 16.84 23.11 -6.34
C SER A 256 16.83 24.55 -5.85
N ARG A 257 16.91 25.49 -6.78
CA ARG A 257 16.64 26.92 -6.51
C ARG A 257 15.15 27.19 -6.70
N GLY A 258 14.58 28.12 -5.91
CA GLY A 258 13.16 28.48 -5.99
C GLY A 258 12.71 28.86 -7.40
N SER A 259 13.55 29.57 -8.16
CA SER A 259 13.28 29.95 -9.55
C SER A 259 13.13 28.77 -10.54
N ARG A 260 13.57 27.58 -10.15
CA ARG A 260 13.42 26.33 -10.92
C ARG A 260 12.38 25.38 -10.32
N GLN A 261 12.09 25.55 -9.03
CA GLN A 261 11.16 24.71 -8.29
C GLN A 261 9.72 25.23 -8.35
N ASN A 262 9.53 26.53 -8.57
CA ASN A 262 8.22 27.15 -8.57
C ASN A 262 7.43 26.75 -9.82
N ASP A 263 6.26 26.14 -9.60
CA ASP A 263 5.30 25.82 -10.65
C ASP A 263 4.53 27.10 -11.04
N ALA A 264 4.82 27.66 -12.21
CA ALA A 264 4.19 28.88 -12.66
C ALA A 264 2.72 28.66 -13.01
N PHE A 265 1.83 29.51 -12.53
CA PHE A 265 0.42 29.45 -12.90
C PHE A 265 0.22 29.95 -14.33
N VAL A 266 -0.59 29.25 -15.07
CA VAL A 266 -1.04 29.58 -16.42
C VAL A 266 -2.56 29.47 -16.50
N ALA A 267 -3.16 30.19 -17.45
CA ALA A 267 -4.60 30.14 -17.69
C ALA A 267 -4.88 29.74 -19.12
N ASP A 268 -5.75 28.78 -19.30
CA ASP A 268 -6.27 28.35 -20.60
C ASP A 268 -7.79 28.27 -20.54
N GLY A 269 -8.47 29.05 -21.40
CA GLY A 269 -9.93 29.08 -21.45
C GLY A 269 -10.64 29.39 -20.13
N GLY A 270 -9.98 30.12 -19.21
CA GLY A 270 -10.48 30.40 -17.86
C GLY A 270 -10.16 29.33 -16.82
N ASN A 271 -9.55 28.22 -17.21
CA ASN A 271 -9.03 27.23 -16.27
C ASN A 271 -7.61 27.60 -15.85
N ILE A 272 -7.39 27.76 -14.54
CA ILE A 272 -6.07 28.01 -13.96
C ILE A 272 -5.43 26.65 -13.63
N HIS A 273 -4.18 26.46 -14.09
CA HIS A 273 -3.37 25.29 -13.83
C HIS A 273 -1.88 25.67 -13.72
N THR A 274 -0.99 24.72 -13.50
CA THR A 274 0.45 24.99 -13.44
C THR A 274 1.17 24.48 -14.68
N SER A 275 2.23 25.18 -15.11
CA SER A 275 3.03 24.79 -16.31
C SER A 275 3.98 23.63 -16.05
N THR A 276 4.29 23.37 -14.78
CA THR A 276 5.09 22.25 -14.27
C THR A 276 4.39 21.68 -13.03
N ASN A 277 4.84 20.54 -12.52
CA ASN A 277 4.21 19.90 -11.37
C ASN A 277 5.25 19.40 -10.35
N HIS A 278 6.23 20.24 -10.02
CA HIS A 278 7.24 19.97 -8.98
C HIS A 278 6.61 19.77 -7.60
N SER A 279 5.50 20.48 -7.33
CA SER A 279 4.72 20.39 -6.10
C SER A 279 3.95 19.07 -5.96
N GLY A 280 3.87 18.25 -7.02
CA GLY A 280 3.17 16.96 -6.98
C GLY A 280 1.66 17.08 -6.76
N GLY A 281 1.02 18.09 -7.36
CA GLY A 281 -0.43 18.31 -7.29
C GLY A 281 -0.96 18.88 -5.98
N ILE A 282 -0.06 19.22 -5.03
CA ILE A 282 -0.44 19.69 -3.69
C ILE A 282 0.38 20.93 -3.31
N GLN A 283 -0.32 22.05 -3.08
CA GLN A 283 0.27 23.30 -2.65
C GLN A 283 -0.36 23.75 -1.34
N GLY A 284 0.46 24.12 -0.35
CA GLY A 284 -0.02 24.51 0.98
C GLY A 284 -0.74 23.39 1.76
N GLY A 285 -0.72 22.15 1.29
CA GLY A 285 -1.46 21.01 1.89
C GLY A 285 -2.76 20.70 1.17
N ILE A 286 -3.11 21.45 0.13
CA ILE A 286 -4.37 21.40 -0.61
C ILE A 286 -4.10 21.06 -2.07
N SER A 287 -4.95 20.23 -2.70
CA SER A 287 -4.82 19.87 -4.11
C SER A 287 -5.06 21.06 -5.03
N ASN A 288 -4.23 21.19 -6.08
CA ASN A 288 -4.32 22.26 -7.06
C ASN A 288 -4.97 21.87 -8.39
N GLY A 289 -5.33 20.58 -8.55
CA GLY A 289 -5.96 20.02 -9.74
C GLY A 289 -5.01 19.36 -10.72
N GLU A 290 -3.69 19.46 -10.48
CA GLU A 290 -2.69 18.67 -11.19
C GLU A 290 -2.67 17.22 -10.70
N ASP A 291 -2.01 16.34 -11.44
CA ASP A 291 -1.79 14.97 -11.01
C ASP A 291 -1.06 14.95 -9.65
N ILE A 292 -1.61 14.21 -8.69
CA ILE A 292 -0.91 13.98 -7.44
C ILE A 292 -0.01 12.77 -7.62
N TYR A 293 1.31 12.95 -7.44
CA TYR A 293 2.24 11.83 -7.52
C TYR A 293 3.17 11.77 -6.30
N PHE A 294 3.45 10.54 -5.88
CA PHE A 294 4.30 10.28 -4.72
C PHE A 294 4.99 8.93 -4.84
N ARG A 295 6.02 8.72 -4.02
CA ARG A 295 6.84 7.50 -3.97
C ARG A 295 6.89 6.96 -2.55
N THR A 296 6.83 5.64 -2.44
CA THR A 296 6.92 4.92 -1.15
C THR A 296 8.04 3.90 -1.23
N ALA A 297 9.03 4.03 -0.36
CA ALA A 297 10.16 3.11 -0.26
C ALA A 297 9.85 1.95 0.69
N PHE A 298 10.16 0.74 0.27
CA PHE A 298 9.97 -0.50 1.02
C PHE A 298 11.32 -1.15 1.30
N LYS A 299 11.56 -1.51 2.57
CA LYS A 299 12.76 -2.26 2.96
C LYS A 299 12.68 -3.71 2.48
N PRO A 300 13.82 -4.41 2.38
CA PRO A 300 13.85 -5.87 2.21
C PRO A 300 13.02 -6.58 3.28
N THR A 301 12.50 -7.76 2.96
CA THR A 301 11.79 -8.64 3.90
C THR A 301 12.75 -9.06 5.01
N ALA A 302 12.34 -8.98 6.27
CA ALA A 302 13.21 -9.26 7.41
C ALA A 302 13.57 -10.75 7.56
N THR A 303 12.72 -11.64 7.04
CA THR A 303 12.97 -13.09 7.12
C THR A 303 13.71 -13.53 5.87
N ILE A 304 14.98 -13.89 6.02
CA ILE A 304 15.86 -14.43 4.97
C ILE A 304 16.21 -15.89 5.26
N LEU A 305 16.64 -16.62 4.24
CA LEU A 305 17.02 -18.03 4.39
C LEU A 305 18.47 -18.22 4.84
N GLN A 306 19.23 -17.12 4.90
CA GLN A 306 20.58 -17.10 5.43
C GLN A 306 20.56 -17.13 6.95
N GLU A 307 21.64 -17.63 7.55
CA GLU A 307 21.82 -17.64 9.00
C GLU A 307 22.02 -16.21 9.55
N GLN A 308 21.29 -15.87 10.62
CA GLN A 308 21.35 -14.56 11.24
C GLN A 308 21.65 -14.68 12.76
N LYS A 309 22.51 -13.83 13.27
CA LYS A 309 22.71 -13.66 14.71
C LYS A 309 21.53 -12.93 15.32
N THR A 310 21.07 -13.42 16.49
CA THR A 310 19.95 -12.82 17.22
C THR A 310 20.09 -13.13 18.72
N VAL A 311 19.00 -12.89 19.46
CA VAL A 311 18.86 -13.29 20.87
C VAL A 311 17.54 -14.03 21.09
N ASP A 312 17.52 -14.86 22.13
CA ASP A 312 16.29 -15.47 22.62
C ASP A 312 15.47 -14.50 23.50
N SER A 313 14.31 -14.95 23.95
CA SER A 313 13.40 -14.17 24.82
C SER A 313 13.97 -13.87 26.20
N THR A 314 15.07 -14.53 26.61
CA THR A 314 15.78 -14.33 27.88
C THR A 314 17.03 -13.46 27.73
N GLY A 315 17.37 -13.05 26.48
CA GLY A 315 18.51 -12.19 26.16
C GLY A 315 19.82 -12.95 25.87
N ASN A 316 19.81 -14.27 25.77
CA ASN A 316 21.01 -15.05 25.43
C ASN A 316 21.24 -14.97 23.90
N SER A 317 22.52 -14.94 23.52
CA SER A 317 22.91 -15.01 22.10
C SER A 317 22.42 -16.29 21.45
N ALA A 318 21.83 -16.16 20.28
CA ALA A 318 21.30 -17.25 19.50
C ALA A 318 21.57 -17.06 18.01
N THR A 319 21.45 -18.14 17.27
CA THR A 319 21.53 -18.13 15.81
C THR A 319 20.19 -18.59 15.26
N LEU A 320 19.67 -17.81 14.29
CA LEU A 320 18.44 -18.09 13.60
C LEU A 320 18.72 -18.47 12.17
N LYS A 321 18.24 -19.63 11.73
CA LYS A 321 18.08 -19.98 10.34
C LYS A 321 16.59 -20.11 10.07
N ALA A 322 16.01 -19.11 9.41
CA ALA A 322 14.59 -19.13 9.12
C ALA A 322 14.28 -20.19 8.05
N HIS A 323 13.14 -20.82 8.21
CA HIS A 323 12.54 -21.71 7.24
C HIS A 323 11.21 -21.10 6.79
N GLY A 324 10.68 -21.55 5.66
CA GLY A 324 9.37 -21.13 5.21
C GLY A 324 9.37 -20.36 3.90
N ARG A 325 8.18 -19.86 3.54
CA ARG A 325 7.87 -19.30 2.22
C ARG A 325 7.73 -17.79 2.35
N HIS A 326 8.80 -17.05 2.11
CA HIS A 326 8.84 -15.59 2.18
C HIS A 326 8.99 -14.95 0.79
N ASP A 327 8.52 -13.73 0.62
CA ASP A 327 8.73 -12.97 -0.60
C ASP A 327 10.19 -12.49 -0.66
N PRO A 328 10.93 -12.73 -1.74
CA PRO A 328 12.26 -12.16 -1.94
C PRO A 328 12.19 -10.63 -2.15
N CYS A 329 11.07 -10.14 -2.69
CA CYS A 329 10.78 -8.72 -2.82
C CYS A 329 9.28 -8.48 -2.60
N VAL A 330 8.94 -7.53 -1.71
CA VAL A 330 7.53 -7.20 -1.41
C VAL A 330 6.94 -6.18 -2.37
N VAL A 331 7.78 -5.48 -3.14
CA VAL A 331 7.39 -4.30 -3.93
C VAL A 331 6.28 -4.58 -4.93
N PRO A 332 6.31 -5.65 -5.74
CA PRO A 332 5.23 -5.94 -6.69
C PRO A 332 3.86 -6.15 -6.01
N ARG A 333 3.86 -6.71 -4.80
CA ARG A 333 2.63 -6.91 -4.01
C ARG A 333 2.20 -5.65 -3.26
N ALA A 334 3.12 -4.71 -3.05
CA ALA A 334 2.81 -3.43 -2.41
C ALA A 334 2.04 -2.49 -3.35
N VAL A 335 2.17 -2.63 -4.67
CA VAL A 335 1.51 -1.78 -5.68
C VAL A 335 0.01 -1.64 -5.40
N PRO A 336 -0.84 -2.69 -5.38
CA PRO A 336 -2.27 -2.54 -5.11
C PRO A 336 -2.58 -2.05 -3.70
N ILE A 337 -1.67 -2.22 -2.73
CA ILE A 337 -1.85 -1.74 -1.35
C ILE A 337 -1.65 -0.21 -1.29
N VAL A 338 -0.66 0.30 -2.02
CA VAL A 338 -0.39 1.74 -2.16
C VAL A 338 -1.60 2.42 -2.82
N GLU A 339 -2.10 1.86 -3.93
CA GLU A 339 -3.32 2.36 -4.58
C GLU A 339 -4.53 2.36 -3.63
N ALA A 340 -4.73 1.28 -2.91
CA ALA A 340 -5.84 1.13 -1.97
C ALA A 340 -5.80 2.19 -0.87
N MET A 341 -4.63 2.42 -0.27
CA MET A 341 -4.47 3.42 0.78
C MET A 341 -4.62 4.84 0.23
N ALA A 342 -4.11 5.12 -0.98
CA ALA A 342 -4.32 6.40 -1.65
C ALA A 342 -5.81 6.64 -1.91
N ALA A 343 -6.54 5.64 -2.43
CA ALA A 343 -7.96 5.73 -2.72
C ALA A 343 -8.79 6.09 -1.47
N MET A 344 -8.49 5.46 -0.33
CA MET A 344 -9.19 5.76 0.92
C MET A 344 -8.92 7.20 1.38
N VAL A 345 -7.67 7.69 1.28
CA VAL A 345 -7.35 9.08 1.65
C VAL A 345 -8.06 10.07 0.74
N ILE A 346 -7.99 9.87 -0.58
CA ILE A 346 -8.59 10.79 -1.55
C ILE A 346 -10.10 10.84 -1.38
N LEU A 347 -10.78 9.70 -1.24
CA LEU A 347 -12.23 9.67 -1.03
C LEU A 347 -12.63 10.35 0.29
N ASP A 348 -11.94 10.05 1.39
CA ASP A 348 -12.19 10.65 2.70
C ASP A 348 -12.10 12.18 2.63
N TYR A 349 -11.06 12.70 1.97
CA TYR A 349 -10.86 14.16 1.82
C TYR A 349 -11.84 14.81 0.84
N ILE A 350 -12.27 14.13 -0.22
CA ILE A 350 -13.34 14.61 -1.08
C ILE A 350 -14.65 14.73 -0.29
N MET A 351 -14.95 13.78 0.58
CA MET A 351 -16.13 13.80 1.43
C MET A 351 -16.05 14.92 2.47
N LEU A 352 -14.90 15.07 3.13
CA LEU A 352 -14.64 16.17 4.08
C LEU A 352 -14.84 17.53 3.43
N ASN A 353 -14.35 17.72 2.20
CA ASN A 353 -14.44 19.00 1.48
C ASN A 353 -15.87 19.41 1.14
N LYS A 354 -16.82 18.47 1.02
CA LYS A 354 -18.24 18.80 0.77
C LYS A 354 -18.89 19.64 1.86
N HIS A 355 -18.29 19.71 3.04
CA HIS A 355 -18.76 20.52 4.15
C HIS A 355 -18.11 21.91 4.22
N THR A 356 -17.20 22.23 3.28
CA THR A 356 -16.47 23.51 3.27
C THR A 356 -17.34 24.67 2.75
N PHE A 357 -18.28 24.37 1.86
CA PHE A 357 -19.24 25.35 1.31
C PHE A 357 -20.66 24.92 1.67
N LEU A 358 -21.48 25.92 2.06
CA LEU A 358 -22.91 25.75 2.32
C LEU A 358 -23.71 25.85 1.03
#